data_42f3a2080bc1325e4117b7f855a23d21
#
_entry.id   42f3a2080bc1325e4117b7f855a23d21
#
_cell.length_a   1.000
_cell.length_b   1.000
_cell.length_c   1.000
_cell.angle_alpha   90.00
_cell.angle_beta   90.00
_cell.angle_gamma   90.00
#
_symmetry.space_group_name_H-M   'P 1'
#
loop_
_entity.id
_entity.type
_entity.pdbx_description
1 polymer ?
#
loop_
_entity_poly.entity_id
_entity_poly.type
_entity_poly.pdbx_seq_one_letter_code
_entity_poly.pdbx_strand_id
1 'polypeptide(L)'
;MFICSVRASTVKLFGFIALTLLLLGLTVGFGGGDAVAAAASESGINFSGMKTNEQRVAFIKNFGVMVEETPLEEEEFTMPENFDRVILGYNELQKKQNLDLTKYANKRVTRYTYKVTNYNSEGEVYVNLFIYRSKIVACDICSASPTGFVTPLTLVERENLK
;
A
#
# COMPACT_ATOMS: atom_id res chain seq x y z
N MET A 1 -26.61 11.75 21.80
CA MET A 1 -26.50 10.34 21.42
C MET A 1 -26.08 10.31 19.95
N PHE A 2 -24.79 10.30 19.67
CA PHE A 2 -24.25 10.29 18.30
C PHE A 2 -23.99 8.85 17.89
N ILE A 3 -24.79 8.34 16.98
CA ILE A 3 -24.58 7.00 16.40
C ILE A 3 -23.54 7.18 15.28
N CYS A 4 -22.32 6.76 15.56
CA CYS A 4 -21.27 6.67 14.56
C CYS A 4 -21.55 5.44 13.70
N SER A 5 -22.17 5.64 12.54
CA SER A 5 -22.38 4.57 11.55
C SER A 5 -21.05 4.28 10.86
N VAL A 6 -20.31 3.31 11.39
CA VAL A 6 -19.14 2.75 10.71
C VAL A 6 -19.67 1.89 9.56
N ARG A 7 -19.48 2.31 8.32
CA ARG A 7 -19.83 1.51 7.14
C ARG A 7 -19.04 0.19 7.17
N ALA A 8 -19.75 -0.91 6.99
CA ALA A 8 -19.21 -2.28 7.04
C ALA A 8 -18.03 -2.54 6.07
N SER A 9 -17.84 -1.71 5.06
CA SER A 9 -16.71 -1.75 4.12
C SER A 9 -15.38 -1.38 4.78
N THR A 10 -15.36 -0.38 5.65
CA THR A 10 -14.15 0.07 6.37
C THR A 10 -13.60 -1.02 7.29
N VAL A 11 -14.50 -1.76 7.96
CA VAL A 11 -14.12 -2.88 8.84
C VAL A 11 -13.51 -4.03 8.03
N LYS A 12 -14.03 -4.31 6.83
CA LYS A 12 -13.52 -5.39 5.97
C LYS A 12 -12.10 -5.12 5.47
N LEU A 13 -11.77 -3.86 5.18
CA LEU A 13 -10.48 -3.49 4.64
C LEU A 13 -9.37 -3.50 5.69
N PHE A 14 -9.59 -2.86 6.84
CA PHE A 14 -8.64 -2.94 7.96
C PHE A 14 -8.50 -4.37 8.45
N GLY A 15 -9.58 -5.17 8.41
CA GLY A 15 -9.53 -6.60 8.68
C GLY A 15 -8.66 -7.38 7.70
N PHE A 16 -8.62 -6.99 6.42
CA PHE A 16 -7.82 -7.67 5.40
C PHE A 16 -6.32 -7.36 5.54
N ILE A 17 -5.96 -6.10 5.75
CA ILE A 17 -4.58 -5.67 6.04
C ILE A 17 -4.11 -6.27 7.37
N ALA A 18 -4.98 -6.28 8.41
CA ALA A 18 -4.68 -6.87 9.70
C ALA A 18 -4.43 -8.37 9.61
N LEU A 19 -5.20 -9.10 8.81
CA LEU A 19 -5.06 -10.55 8.65
C LEU A 19 -3.75 -10.92 7.94
N THR A 20 -3.36 -10.18 6.89
CA THR A 20 -2.10 -10.43 6.17
C THR A 20 -0.89 -10.08 7.03
N LEU A 21 -0.92 -9.01 7.82
CA LEU A 21 0.17 -8.63 8.72
C LEU A 21 0.27 -9.56 9.94
N LEU A 22 -0.85 -10.11 10.45
CA LEU A 22 -0.83 -11.06 11.55
C LEU A 22 -0.17 -12.38 11.13
N LEU A 23 -0.37 -12.83 9.90
CA LEU A 23 0.27 -14.02 9.34
C LEU A 23 1.76 -13.81 9.06
N LEU A 24 2.17 -12.61 8.61
CA LEU A 24 3.59 -12.26 8.45
C LEU A 24 4.34 -12.16 9.79
N GLY A 25 3.67 -11.74 10.87
CA GLY A 25 4.28 -11.64 12.20
C GLY A 25 4.71 -12.97 12.82
N LEU A 26 4.20 -14.10 12.32
CA LEU A 26 4.52 -15.45 12.80
C LEU A 26 5.73 -16.10 12.09
N THR A 27 6.24 -15.50 11.01
CA THR A 27 7.35 -16.08 10.21
C THR A 27 8.68 -15.35 10.33
N VAL A 28 8.77 -14.25 11.10
CA VAL A 28 10.07 -13.61 11.38
C VAL A 28 10.75 -14.32 12.52
N GLY A 29 11.14 -15.57 12.28
CA GLY A 29 12.13 -16.28 13.04
C GLY A 29 13.51 -15.70 12.71
N PHE A 30 14.26 -15.34 13.73
CA PHE A 30 15.64 -14.92 13.69
C PHE A 30 16.49 -15.80 12.75
N GLY A 31 16.87 -15.27 11.62
CA GLY A 31 17.88 -15.86 10.74
C GLY A 31 18.75 -14.72 10.23
N GLY A 32 19.93 -14.56 10.80
CA GLY A 32 20.94 -13.63 10.30
C GLY A 32 21.41 -14.10 8.92
N GLY A 33 21.26 -13.26 7.93
CA GLY A 33 21.81 -13.40 6.60
C GLY A 33 22.09 -12.00 6.08
N ASP A 34 23.35 -11.74 5.73
CA ASP A 34 23.83 -10.48 5.20
C ASP A 34 23.01 -10.08 3.96
N ALA A 35 22.08 -9.17 4.14
CA ALA A 35 21.39 -8.53 3.03
C ALA A 35 22.37 -7.57 2.37
N VAL A 36 22.84 -7.94 1.18
CA VAL A 36 23.55 -7.03 0.28
C VAL A 36 22.60 -5.87 0.04
N ALA A 37 22.90 -4.72 0.64
CA ALA A 37 22.19 -3.48 0.39
C ALA A 37 22.41 -3.12 -1.08
N ALA A 38 21.47 -3.45 -1.94
CA ALA A 38 21.38 -2.86 -3.25
C ALA A 38 21.19 -1.35 -3.03
N ALA A 39 22.24 -0.59 -3.34
CA ALA A 39 22.23 0.85 -3.29
C ALA A 39 21.07 1.34 -4.18
N ALA A 40 19.97 1.72 -3.55
CA ALA A 40 18.93 2.48 -4.22
C ALA A 40 19.57 3.81 -4.59
N SER A 41 19.85 3.97 -5.89
CA SER A 41 20.22 5.26 -6.44
C SER A 41 19.20 6.30 -5.96
N GLU A 42 19.67 7.42 -5.44
CA GLU A 42 18.89 8.59 -5.07
C GLU A 42 18.27 9.26 -6.31
N SER A 43 17.49 8.56 -7.10
CA SER A 43 16.57 9.18 -8.04
C SER A 43 15.29 9.44 -7.26
N GLY A 44 15.13 10.66 -6.78
CA GLY A 44 14.01 11.05 -5.93
C GLY A 44 12.67 10.74 -6.60
N ILE A 45 11.97 9.69 -6.12
CA ILE A 45 10.64 9.33 -6.59
C ILE A 45 9.69 10.49 -6.25
N ASN A 46 9.03 11.03 -7.27
CA ASN A 46 8.07 12.10 -7.09
C ASN A 46 6.69 11.53 -6.70
N PHE A 47 6.34 11.65 -5.43
CA PHE A 47 5.05 11.25 -4.89
C PHE A 47 3.96 12.32 -5.03
N SER A 48 4.22 13.45 -5.68
CA SER A 48 3.29 14.58 -5.80
C SER A 48 2.62 14.62 -7.17
N GLY A 49 1.55 15.42 -7.30
CA GLY A 49 0.90 15.64 -8.60
C GLY A 49 -0.20 14.64 -8.95
N MET A 50 -0.67 13.83 -8.02
CA MET A 50 -1.67 12.77 -8.23
C MET A 50 -3.11 13.31 -8.24
N LYS A 51 -3.39 14.26 -9.13
CA LYS A 51 -4.72 14.90 -9.24
C LYS A 51 -5.71 14.08 -10.07
N THR A 52 -5.23 13.47 -11.14
CA THR A 52 -6.07 12.74 -12.09
C THR A 52 -5.80 11.24 -12.04
N ASN A 53 -6.72 10.46 -12.59
CA ASN A 53 -6.57 9.01 -12.69
C ASN A 53 -5.35 8.62 -13.55
N GLU A 54 -5.16 9.31 -14.67
CA GLU A 54 -4.05 9.07 -15.60
C GLU A 54 -2.69 9.27 -14.91
N GLN A 55 -2.58 10.28 -14.04
CA GLN A 55 -1.37 10.53 -13.27
C GLN A 55 -1.08 9.40 -12.28
N ARG A 56 -2.13 8.86 -11.63
CA ARG A 56 -1.98 7.72 -10.71
C ARG A 56 -1.57 6.45 -11.46
N VAL A 57 -2.21 6.16 -12.58
CA VAL A 57 -1.87 5.00 -13.43
C VAL A 57 -0.46 5.15 -13.99
N ALA A 58 -0.07 6.34 -14.46
CA ALA A 58 1.29 6.61 -14.94
C ALA A 58 2.34 6.42 -13.83
N PHE A 59 2.03 6.86 -12.60
CA PHE A 59 2.90 6.63 -11.45
C PHE A 59 3.13 5.14 -11.20
N ILE A 60 2.08 4.33 -11.19
CA ILE A 60 2.18 2.87 -11.01
C ILE A 60 3.02 2.23 -12.12
N LYS A 61 2.81 2.63 -13.37
CA LYS A 61 3.55 2.13 -14.55
C LYS A 61 5.06 2.39 -14.48
N ASN A 62 5.52 3.43 -13.77
CA ASN A 62 6.95 3.71 -13.60
C ASN A 62 7.70 2.57 -12.89
N PHE A 63 7.00 1.73 -12.13
CA PHE A 63 7.56 0.54 -11.45
C PHE A 63 7.41 -0.75 -12.26
N GLY A 64 6.94 -0.65 -13.52
CA GLY A 64 6.70 -1.80 -14.38
C GLY A 64 5.38 -2.51 -14.12
N VAL A 65 4.59 -2.05 -13.16
CA VAL A 65 3.29 -2.63 -12.82
C VAL A 65 2.22 -2.11 -13.77
N MET A 66 1.47 -3.01 -14.41
CA MET A 66 0.33 -2.67 -15.24
C MET A 66 -0.97 -2.94 -14.48
N VAL A 67 -1.90 -2.01 -14.56
CA VAL A 67 -3.18 -2.07 -13.86
C VAL A 67 -4.33 -1.80 -14.83
N GLU A 68 -5.53 -2.22 -14.45
CA GLU A 68 -6.76 -1.74 -15.08
C GLU A 68 -6.84 -0.21 -14.94
N GLU A 69 -7.25 0.46 -16.04
CA GLU A 69 -7.23 1.93 -16.08
C GLU A 69 -8.22 2.59 -15.11
N THR A 70 -9.29 1.89 -14.78
CA THR A 70 -10.29 2.35 -13.80
C THR A 70 -9.97 1.77 -12.43
N PRO A 71 -9.94 2.57 -11.36
CA PRO A 71 -9.76 2.03 -10.02
C PRO A 71 -10.96 1.12 -9.67
N LEU A 72 -10.66 -0.03 -9.08
CA LEU A 72 -11.65 -0.97 -8.58
C LEU A 72 -12.42 -0.38 -7.39
N GLU A 73 -11.74 0.42 -6.59
CA GLU A 73 -12.31 1.06 -5.40
C GLU A 73 -11.68 2.43 -5.17
N GLU A 74 -12.52 3.37 -4.77
CA GLU A 74 -12.14 4.68 -4.25
C GLU A 74 -12.81 4.88 -2.89
N GLU A 75 -12.02 5.03 -1.85
CA GLU A 75 -12.52 5.20 -0.49
C GLU A 75 -11.86 6.37 0.21
N GLU A 76 -12.67 7.28 0.74
CA GLU A 76 -12.21 8.37 1.58
C GLU A 76 -12.40 8.02 3.05
N PHE A 77 -11.37 8.19 3.86
CA PHE A 77 -11.40 7.96 5.30
C PHE A 77 -10.49 8.93 6.04
N THR A 78 -10.68 9.05 7.33
CA THR A 78 -9.80 9.83 8.20
C THR A 78 -8.77 8.91 8.83
N MET A 79 -7.48 9.23 8.65
CA MET A 79 -6.40 8.52 9.29
C MET A 79 -6.57 8.63 10.83
N PRO A 80 -6.45 7.53 11.58
CA PRO A 80 -6.62 7.58 13.03
C PRO A 80 -5.60 8.50 13.71
N GLU A 81 -5.98 9.06 14.83
CA GLU A 81 -5.08 9.86 15.66
C GLU A 81 -3.98 9.00 16.27
N ASN A 82 -4.39 7.88 16.85
CA ASN A 82 -3.50 6.90 17.46
C ASN A 82 -3.39 5.67 16.57
N PHE A 83 -2.18 5.35 16.16
CA PHE A 83 -1.90 4.20 15.33
C PHE A 83 -1.79 2.96 16.20
N ASP A 84 -2.62 1.96 15.91
CA ASP A 84 -2.50 0.65 16.51
C ASP A 84 -1.29 -0.12 15.97
N ARG A 85 -1.04 -1.31 16.53
CA ARG A 85 0.10 -2.16 16.14
C ARG A 85 0.08 -2.52 14.65
N VAL A 86 -1.10 -2.69 14.06
CA VAL A 86 -1.26 -3.08 12.65
C VAL A 86 -0.85 -1.92 11.74
N ILE A 87 -1.38 -0.73 12.01
CA ILE A 87 -1.07 0.46 11.23
C ILE A 87 0.40 0.85 11.40
N LEU A 88 0.97 0.70 12.60
CA LEU A 88 2.41 0.91 12.82
C LEU A 88 3.25 -0.08 12.02
N GLY A 89 2.88 -1.37 11.98
CA GLY A 89 3.55 -2.37 11.15
C GLY A 89 3.49 -2.03 9.66
N TYR A 90 2.34 -1.60 9.18
CA TYR A 90 2.19 -1.11 7.81
C TYR A 90 3.04 0.15 7.55
N ASN A 91 3.12 1.07 8.52
CA ASN A 91 3.96 2.26 8.39
C ASN A 91 5.46 1.93 8.28
N GLU A 92 5.93 0.87 8.94
CA GLU A 92 7.32 0.41 8.78
C GLU A 92 7.61 -0.05 7.34
N LEU A 93 6.63 -0.66 6.64
CA LEU A 93 6.76 -0.95 5.21
C LEU A 93 6.84 0.35 4.39
N GLN A 94 6.03 1.35 4.72
CA GLN A 94 6.03 2.64 4.02
C GLN A 94 7.35 3.40 4.20
N LYS A 95 7.97 3.31 5.37
CA LYS A 95 9.28 3.94 5.63
C LYS A 95 10.40 3.40 4.73
N LYS A 96 10.29 2.14 4.27
CA LYS A 96 11.27 1.56 3.32
C LYS A 96 11.30 2.30 1.97
N GLN A 97 10.24 3.04 1.63
CA GLN A 97 10.13 3.88 0.43
C GLN A 97 10.07 5.39 0.77
N ASN A 98 10.57 5.78 1.95
CA ASN A 98 10.63 7.16 2.42
C ASN A 98 9.25 7.83 2.62
N LEU A 99 8.21 7.04 2.87
CA LEU A 99 6.89 7.50 3.25
C LEU A 99 6.67 7.28 4.76
N ASP A 100 5.90 8.17 5.39
CA ASP A 100 5.62 8.08 6.83
C ASP A 100 4.20 8.56 7.10
N LEU A 101 3.32 7.60 7.40
CA LEU A 101 1.90 7.83 7.67
C LEU A 101 1.65 8.59 8.97
N THR A 102 2.56 8.55 9.93
CA THR A 102 2.37 9.24 11.22
C THR A 102 2.21 10.75 11.04
N LYS A 103 2.78 11.32 9.98
CA LYS A 103 2.64 12.74 9.61
C LYS A 103 1.22 13.12 9.16
N TYR A 104 0.36 12.12 8.95
CA TYR A 104 -0.99 12.28 8.40
C TYR A 104 -2.09 11.86 9.37
N ALA A 105 -1.77 11.66 10.66
CA ALA A 105 -2.78 11.44 11.70
C ALA A 105 -3.86 12.52 11.64
N ASN A 106 -5.13 12.13 11.81
CA ASN A 106 -6.30 13.00 11.72
C ASN A 106 -6.50 13.70 10.35
N LYS A 107 -5.79 13.26 9.29
CA LYS A 107 -5.99 13.80 7.94
C LYS A 107 -6.95 12.91 7.16
N ARG A 108 -7.79 13.57 6.33
CA ARG A 108 -8.67 12.89 5.39
C ARG A 108 -7.85 12.44 4.18
N VAL A 109 -7.80 11.15 3.95
CA VAL A 109 -7.00 10.49 2.91
C VAL A 109 -7.95 9.73 1.99
N THR A 110 -7.68 9.71 0.69
CA THR A 110 -8.40 8.88 -0.27
C THR A 110 -7.51 7.71 -0.67
N ARG A 111 -8.03 6.50 -0.55
CA ARG A 111 -7.40 5.29 -1.08
C ARG A 111 -7.98 4.97 -2.44
N TYR A 112 -7.11 4.73 -3.41
CA TYR A 112 -7.44 4.18 -4.72
C TYR A 112 -6.86 2.78 -4.83
N THR A 113 -7.69 1.79 -5.14
CA THR A 113 -7.27 0.41 -5.34
C THR A 113 -7.40 0.05 -6.81
N TYR A 114 -6.31 -0.43 -7.42
CA TYR A 114 -6.25 -0.84 -8.81
C TYR A 114 -5.95 -2.33 -8.91
N LYS A 115 -6.64 -3.03 -9.82
CA LYS A 115 -6.33 -4.43 -10.11
C LYS A 115 -5.11 -4.52 -11.03
N VAL A 116 -4.12 -5.31 -10.61
CA VAL A 116 -2.89 -5.56 -11.39
C VAL A 116 -3.16 -6.59 -12.47
N THR A 117 -2.62 -6.37 -13.66
CA THR A 117 -2.85 -7.23 -14.83
C THR A 117 -1.64 -8.05 -15.24
N ASN A 118 -0.45 -7.67 -14.78
CA ASN A 118 0.81 -8.29 -15.21
C ASN A 118 1.64 -8.91 -14.06
N TYR A 119 1.02 -9.30 -12.96
CA TYR A 119 1.73 -9.97 -11.86
C TYR A 119 1.62 -11.49 -11.98
N ASN A 120 2.73 -12.20 -11.72
CA ASN A 120 2.78 -13.66 -11.74
C ASN A 120 2.36 -14.22 -10.38
N SER A 121 1.05 -14.42 -10.18
CA SER A 121 0.47 -14.91 -8.94
C SER A 121 -0.70 -15.84 -9.24
N GLU A 122 -1.00 -16.78 -8.33
CA GLU A 122 -2.19 -17.65 -8.41
C GLU A 122 -3.47 -16.90 -8.02
N GLY A 123 -3.39 -15.72 -7.42
CA GLY A 123 -4.53 -14.92 -6.99
C GLY A 123 -4.52 -13.51 -7.57
N GLU A 124 -5.58 -12.78 -7.28
CA GLU A 124 -5.67 -11.37 -7.65
C GLU A 124 -4.67 -10.54 -6.87
N VAL A 125 -4.06 -9.59 -7.57
CA VAL A 125 -3.07 -8.65 -7.01
C VAL A 125 -3.58 -7.24 -7.22
N TYR A 126 -3.38 -6.39 -6.24
CA TYR A 126 -3.85 -5.02 -6.23
C TYR A 126 -2.74 -4.05 -5.88
N VAL A 127 -2.83 -2.84 -6.43
CA VAL A 127 -2.05 -1.67 -5.99
C VAL A 127 -2.98 -0.76 -5.21
N ASN A 128 -2.54 -0.33 -4.04
CA ASN A 128 -3.21 0.70 -3.26
C ASN A 128 -2.38 1.98 -3.27
N LEU A 129 -3.03 3.10 -3.56
CA LEU A 129 -2.47 4.44 -3.44
C LEU A 129 -3.27 5.23 -2.41
N PHE A 130 -2.62 5.68 -1.35
CA PHE A 130 -3.22 6.56 -0.35
C PHE A 130 -2.81 8.00 -0.65
N ILE A 131 -3.79 8.86 -0.89
CA ILE A 131 -3.56 10.22 -1.39
C ILE A 131 -4.12 11.26 -0.42
N TYR A 132 -3.25 12.20 -0.04
CA TYR A 132 -3.60 13.40 0.70
C TYR A 132 -3.21 14.63 -0.11
N ARG A 133 -4.18 15.51 -0.45
CA ARG A 133 -3.95 16.75 -1.21
C ARG A 133 -3.05 16.54 -2.45
N SER A 134 -3.42 15.55 -3.27
CA SER A 134 -2.69 15.20 -4.51
C SER A 134 -1.27 14.67 -4.30
N LYS A 135 -0.93 14.21 -3.09
CA LYS A 135 0.35 13.58 -2.76
C LYS A 135 0.11 12.16 -2.28
N ILE A 136 0.88 11.21 -2.78
CA ILE A 136 0.91 9.84 -2.25
C ILE A 136 1.57 9.89 -0.87
N VAL A 137 0.87 9.34 0.13
CA VAL A 137 1.31 9.27 1.52
C VAL A 137 1.59 7.83 1.94
N ALA A 138 1.05 6.86 1.21
CA ALA A 138 1.40 5.45 1.26
C ALA A 138 1.07 4.82 -0.08
N CYS A 139 1.82 3.79 -0.47
CA CYS A 139 1.49 2.94 -1.61
C CYS A 139 2.06 1.54 -1.43
N ASP A 140 1.33 0.56 -1.91
CA ASP A 140 1.73 -0.84 -1.84
C ASP A 140 1.20 -1.64 -3.03
N ILE A 141 1.76 -2.82 -3.21
CA ILE A 141 1.22 -3.89 -4.03
C ILE A 141 0.95 -5.09 -3.11
N CYS A 142 -0.23 -5.68 -3.19
CA CYS A 142 -0.65 -6.75 -2.31
C CYS A 142 -1.44 -7.84 -3.03
N SER A 143 -1.36 -9.07 -2.52
CA SER A 143 -2.18 -10.19 -2.95
C SER A 143 -3.50 -10.24 -2.18
N ALA A 144 -4.59 -10.63 -2.86
CA ALA A 144 -5.87 -10.90 -2.22
C ALA A 144 -5.88 -12.22 -1.42
N SER A 145 -4.88 -13.07 -1.58
CA SER A 145 -4.79 -14.34 -0.87
C SER A 145 -4.53 -14.15 0.62
N PRO A 146 -5.15 -14.96 1.51
CA PRO A 146 -4.86 -14.94 2.94
C PRO A 146 -3.39 -15.26 3.27
N THR A 147 -2.71 -16.00 2.43
CA THR A 147 -1.26 -16.33 2.52
C THR A 147 -0.43 -15.46 1.59
N GLY A 148 -0.97 -14.34 1.15
CA GLY A 148 -0.36 -13.46 0.18
C GLY A 148 0.71 -12.54 0.78
N PHE A 149 1.03 -11.51 0.04
CA PHE A 149 2.08 -10.54 0.38
C PHE A 149 1.54 -9.11 0.42
N VAL A 150 2.27 -8.24 1.11
CA VAL A 150 2.17 -6.79 1.00
C VAL A 150 3.59 -6.24 0.88
N THR A 151 3.86 -5.53 -0.20
CA THR A 151 5.19 -4.96 -0.50
C THR A 151 5.05 -3.49 -0.87
N PRO A 152 5.98 -2.61 -0.45
CA PRO A 152 6.01 -1.24 -0.95
C PRO A 152 6.06 -1.22 -2.47
N LEU A 153 5.23 -0.41 -3.12
CA LEU A 153 5.11 -0.39 -4.58
C LEU A 153 6.45 -0.08 -5.26
N THR A 154 7.27 0.78 -4.67
CA THR A 154 8.56 1.18 -5.22
C THR A 154 9.64 0.10 -5.13
N LEU A 155 9.38 -0.96 -4.37
CA LEU A 155 10.29 -2.09 -4.13
C LEU A 155 9.76 -3.38 -4.77
N VAL A 156 8.81 -3.28 -5.70
CA VAL A 156 8.30 -4.45 -6.43
C VAL A 156 9.44 -5.10 -7.23
N GLU A 157 9.56 -6.41 -7.11
CA GLU A 157 10.55 -7.20 -7.84
C GLU A 157 10.07 -7.41 -9.28
N ARG A 158 10.90 -6.99 -10.26
CA ARG A 158 10.55 -7.08 -11.68
C ARG A 158 10.39 -8.51 -12.19
N GLU A 159 11.06 -9.47 -11.55
CA GLU A 159 10.93 -10.89 -11.90
C GLU A 159 9.55 -11.46 -11.63
N ASN A 160 8.77 -10.83 -10.76
CA ASN A 160 7.38 -11.19 -10.48
C ASN A 160 6.38 -10.56 -11.49
N LEU A 161 6.86 -9.74 -12.42
CA LEU A 161 6.04 -9.11 -13.46
C LEU A 161 6.14 -9.90 -14.78
N LYS A 162 5.01 -9.98 -15.52
CA LYS A 162 4.93 -10.65 -16.84
C LYS A 162 5.21 -9.66 -17.96
#